data_72ef4af264836b3edb928e80985ad65e
#
_entry.id   72ef4af264836b3edb928e80985ad65e
#
_cell.length_a   1.000
_cell.length_b   1.000
_cell.length_c   1.000
_cell.angle_alpha   90.00
_cell.angle_beta   90.00
_cell.angle_gamma   90.00
#
_symmetry.space_group_name_H-M   'P 1'
#
loop_
_entity.id
_entity.type
_entity.pdbx_description
1 polymer ?
#
loop_
_entity_poly.entity_id
_entity_poly.type
_entity_poly.pdbx_seq_one_letter_code
_entity_poly.pdbx_strand_id
1 'polypeptide(L)'
;EYVPPFFKDPFNKDVTDLYLHTADISIDIPVTVHTEYAYLAVYDDVTWQPVAYSPIQKGKGYFNKLGRNCIYLPVYYPDNRIQAFAPPFILNNNGQITPFRTDKTHLKALHIRRLQPYSAETDYMGYYLKNARIECADDSAFLHADTVFTIQESPYYYQDTIRPDKHYKKRYWRISPQFGISNLAELHFYDSSGEALHGVPIGPDTTFYRNLTDHDPASNKAIRKWFGYDFGHPVSVSEIVYLNFNDGENICVGHEYELCYFDEGQWQTAGVT
;
A
#
# COMPACT_ATOMS: atom_id res chain seq x y z
N GLU A 1 35.94 0.34 -30.69
CA GLU A 1 35.37 0.71 -29.36
C GLU A 1 35.48 -0.51 -28.46
N TYR A 2 36.29 -0.43 -27.40
CA TYR A 2 36.44 -1.53 -26.44
C TYR A 2 35.18 -1.58 -25.58
N VAL A 3 34.35 -2.60 -25.73
CA VAL A 3 33.23 -2.87 -24.86
C VAL A 3 33.74 -3.81 -23.77
N PRO A 4 33.77 -3.41 -22.50
CA PRO A 4 34.18 -4.31 -21.44
C PRO A 4 33.25 -5.54 -21.44
N PRO A 5 33.79 -6.73 -21.23
CA PRO A 5 33.00 -7.95 -21.27
C PRO A 5 32.02 -8.06 -20.10
N PHE A 6 32.00 -7.07 -19.23
CA PHE A 6 31.26 -7.13 -17.98
C PHE A 6 30.95 -5.74 -17.43
N PHE A 7 29.64 -5.41 -17.32
CA PHE A 7 29.18 -4.17 -16.73
C PHE A 7 28.51 -4.46 -15.39
N LYS A 8 28.88 -3.71 -14.37
CA LYS A 8 28.21 -3.72 -13.08
C LYS A 8 27.73 -2.32 -12.75
N ASP A 9 26.53 -2.23 -12.16
CA ASP A 9 26.03 -1.00 -11.58
C ASP A 9 26.77 -0.65 -10.27
N PRO A 10 26.53 0.51 -9.66
CA PRO A 10 27.12 0.90 -8.39
C PRO A 10 26.82 -0.08 -7.22
N PHE A 11 25.78 -0.90 -7.35
CA PHE A 11 25.38 -1.91 -6.36
C PHE A 11 25.94 -3.30 -6.66
N ASN A 12 26.89 -3.40 -7.60
CA ASN A 12 27.56 -4.65 -8.00
C ASN A 12 26.66 -5.66 -8.75
N LYS A 13 25.48 -5.22 -9.23
CA LYS A 13 24.57 -6.01 -10.05
C LYS A 13 25.09 -6.08 -11.49
N ASP A 14 25.05 -7.26 -12.10
CA ASP A 14 25.42 -7.45 -13.50
C ASP A 14 24.36 -6.80 -14.41
N VAL A 15 24.76 -5.80 -15.14
CA VAL A 15 23.94 -5.06 -16.10
C VAL A 15 24.45 -5.20 -17.53
N THR A 16 25.28 -6.20 -17.79
CA THR A 16 25.93 -6.43 -19.09
C THR A 16 24.90 -6.53 -20.22
N ASP A 17 23.80 -7.25 -20.01
CA ASP A 17 22.74 -7.40 -21.01
C ASP A 17 22.08 -6.08 -21.43
N LEU A 18 22.05 -5.08 -20.58
CA LEU A 18 21.51 -3.76 -20.91
C LEU A 18 22.33 -3.04 -21.97
N TYR A 19 23.63 -3.32 -22.03
CA TYR A 19 24.58 -2.63 -22.91
C TYR A 19 24.98 -3.45 -24.14
N LEU A 20 24.94 -4.76 -24.06
CA LEU A 20 25.30 -5.62 -25.19
C LEU A 20 24.18 -5.73 -26.24
N HIS A 21 22.93 -5.60 -25.83
CA HIS A 21 21.77 -5.71 -26.69
C HIS A 21 21.02 -4.40 -26.74
N THR A 22 21.40 -3.50 -27.66
CA THR A 22 20.77 -2.20 -27.82
C THR A 22 19.80 -2.17 -29.00
N ALA A 23 18.90 -1.17 -29.01
CA ALA A 23 18.02 -0.88 -30.11
C ALA A 23 17.89 0.64 -30.32
N ASP A 24 17.56 1.01 -31.54
CA ASP A 24 17.22 2.39 -31.93
C ASP A 24 15.72 2.48 -32.07
N ILE A 25 15.13 3.53 -31.50
CA ILE A 25 13.67 3.76 -31.54
C ILE A 25 13.33 5.20 -31.88
N SER A 26 12.10 5.42 -32.32
CA SER A 26 11.51 6.75 -32.41
C SER A 26 10.18 6.79 -31.66
N ILE A 27 9.91 7.92 -31.00
CA ILE A 27 8.69 8.14 -30.22
C ILE A 27 8.00 9.40 -30.71
N ASP A 28 6.69 9.33 -30.91
CA ASP A 28 5.86 10.47 -31.24
C ASP A 28 5.73 11.40 -30.03
N ILE A 29 5.94 12.69 -30.22
CA ILE A 29 5.83 13.70 -29.19
C ILE A 29 4.48 14.40 -29.35
N PRO A 30 3.61 14.42 -28.32
CA PRO A 30 2.34 15.11 -28.39
C PRO A 30 2.52 16.60 -28.68
N VAL A 31 1.63 17.18 -29.48
CA VAL A 31 1.66 18.62 -29.84
C VAL A 31 1.50 19.55 -28.63
N THR A 32 1.05 19.03 -27.52
CA THR A 32 0.94 19.76 -26.22
C THR A 32 2.28 19.89 -25.50
N VAL A 33 3.32 19.18 -25.96
CA VAL A 33 4.66 19.22 -25.35
C VAL A 33 5.47 20.30 -26.06
N HIS A 34 5.63 21.45 -25.41
CA HIS A 34 6.36 22.59 -25.92
C HIS A 34 7.80 22.60 -25.35
N THR A 35 8.68 21.87 -26.00
CA THR A 35 10.10 21.80 -25.64
C THR A 35 10.96 21.47 -26.86
N GLU A 36 12.23 21.81 -26.81
CA GLU A 36 13.19 21.47 -27.88
C GLU A 36 13.71 20.06 -27.81
N TYR A 37 13.67 19.45 -26.60
CA TYR A 37 14.22 18.11 -26.33
C TYR A 37 13.23 17.21 -25.63
N ALA A 38 13.20 15.96 -26.04
CA ALA A 38 12.56 14.86 -25.34
C ALA A 38 13.62 13.98 -24.67
N TYR A 39 13.28 13.40 -23.56
CA TYR A 39 14.15 12.52 -22.78
C TYR A 39 13.50 11.17 -22.54
N LEU A 40 14.33 10.15 -22.31
CA LEU A 40 13.92 8.88 -21.74
C LEU A 40 14.56 8.77 -20.35
N ALA A 41 13.75 8.47 -19.36
CA ALA A 41 14.20 8.23 -18.01
C ALA A 41 14.04 6.75 -17.63
N VAL A 42 14.95 6.25 -16.80
CA VAL A 42 14.91 4.93 -16.18
C VAL A 42 14.78 5.12 -14.67
N TYR A 43 14.04 4.28 -13.99
CA TYR A 43 13.93 4.32 -12.54
C TYR A 43 15.15 3.65 -11.90
N ASP A 44 15.81 4.34 -10.98
CA ASP A 44 17.05 3.91 -10.31
C ASP A 44 16.85 3.43 -8.87
N ASP A 45 15.65 2.94 -8.55
CA ASP A 45 15.17 2.53 -7.23
C ASP A 45 14.86 3.71 -6.26
N VAL A 46 15.14 4.95 -6.68
CA VAL A 46 14.83 6.16 -5.89
C VAL A 46 13.99 7.15 -6.69
N THR A 47 14.40 7.40 -7.93
CA THR A 47 13.74 8.38 -8.79
C THR A 47 13.94 8.06 -10.27
N TRP A 48 13.22 8.77 -11.13
CA TRP A 48 13.39 8.68 -12.57
C TRP A 48 14.59 9.53 -13.02
N GLN A 49 15.60 8.87 -13.58
CA GLN A 49 16.83 9.50 -14.09
C GLN A 49 16.82 9.55 -15.61
N PRO A 50 17.05 10.71 -16.23
CA PRO A 50 17.21 10.80 -17.68
C PRO A 50 18.47 10.08 -18.13
N VAL A 51 18.33 9.12 -19.03
CA VAL A 51 19.43 8.30 -19.56
C VAL A 51 19.71 8.55 -21.05
N ALA A 52 18.74 9.11 -21.75
CA ALA A 52 18.86 9.45 -23.16
C ALA A 52 18.07 10.72 -23.48
N TYR A 53 18.51 11.48 -24.48
CA TYR A 53 17.81 12.65 -24.98
C TYR A 53 17.81 12.70 -26.51
N SER A 54 16.86 13.39 -27.06
CA SER A 54 16.75 13.64 -28.49
C SER A 54 16.20 15.05 -28.75
N PRO A 55 16.76 15.82 -29.67
CA PRO A 55 16.07 16.99 -30.21
C PRO A 55 14.79 16.54 -30.89
N ILE A 56 13.71 17.31 -30.75
CA ILE A 56 12.44 17.03 -31.37
C ILE A 56 12.48 17.46 -32.83
N GLN A 57 12.29 16.52 -33.74
CA GLN A 57 12.30 16.77 -35.18
C GLN A 57 10.99 16.27 -35.78
N LYS A 58 10.21 17.18 -36.39
CA LYS A 58 8.92 16.87 -37.03
C LYS A 58 7.97 16.09 -36.08
N GLY A 59 7.94 16.49 -34.79
CA GLY A 59 7.08 15.85 -33.79
C GLY A 59 7.56 14.48 -33.30
N LYS A 60 8.83 14.13 -33.51
CA LYS A 60 9.43 12.86 -33.04
C LYS A 60 10.73 13.08 -32.29
N GLY A 61 10.96 12.24 -31.28
CA GLY A 61 12.26 12.03 -30.67
C GLY A 61 12.91 10.74 -31.21
N TYR A 62 14.22 10.79 -31.48
CA TYR A 62 14.99 9.65 -32.00
C TYR A 62 16.05 9.26 -30.97
N PHE A 63 15.96 8.04 -30.47
CA PHE A 63 16.85 7.55 -29.41
C PHE A 63 17.62 6.34 -29.91
N ASN A 64 18.94 6.38 -29.79
CA ASN A 64 19.82 5.35 -30.32
C ASN A 64 20.51 4.59 -29.19
N LYS A 65 20.85 3.33 -29.43
CA LYS A 65 21.60 2.45 -28.53
C LYS A 65 20.96 2.30 -27.14
N LEU A 66 19.65 2.21 -27.08
CA LEU A 66 18.94 1.97 -25.84
C LEU A 66 19.09 0.50 -25.41
N GLY A 67 19.31 0.27 -24.13
CA GLY A 67 19.33 -1.07 -23.53
C GLY A 67 17.98 -1.75 -23.66
N ARG A 68 17.99 -3.07 -23.90
CA ARG A 68 16.78 -3.91 -23.94
C ARG A 68 16.42 -4.36 -22.54
N ASN A 69 15.16 -4.77 -22.36
CA ASN A 69 14.60 -5.20 -21.08
C ASN A 69 14.63 -4.14 -19.96
N CYS A 70 14.73 -2.88 -20.36
CA CYS A 70 14.60 -1.73 -19.46
C CYS A 70 13.21 -1.11 -19.61
N ILE A 71 12.71 -0.55 -18.52
CA ILE A 71 11.50 0.27 -18.51
C ILE A 71 11.92 1.72 -18.70
N TYR A 72 11.42 2.33 -19.76
CA TYR A 72 11.67 3.72 -20.10
C TYR A 72 10.42 4.56 -19.89
N LEU A 73 10.54 5.71 -19.25
CA LEU A 73 9.51 6.73 -19.14
C LEU A 73 9.83 7.90 -20.08
N PRO A 74 8.98 8.20 -21.08
CA PRO A 74 9.15 9.38 -21.92
C PRO A 74 8.82 10.65 -21.15
N VAL A 75 9.80 11.57 -21.04
CA VAL A 75 9.66 12.77 -20.21
C VAL A 75 10.20 14.02 -20.91
N TYR A 76 9.79 15.17 -20.41
CA TYR A 76 10.35 16.49 -20.73
C TYR A 76 10.47 17.32 -19.44
N TYR A 77 11.07 18.48 -19.52
CA TYR A 77 11.34 19.33 -18.36
C TYR A 77 10.69 20.71 -18.50
N PRO A 78 9.38 20.85 -18.22
CA PRO A 78 8.81 22.18 -18.04
C PRO A 78 9.27 22.72 -16.68
N ASP A 79 9.77 23.96 -16.68
CA ASP A 79 10.18 24.66 -15.45
C ASP A 79 11.15 23.87 -14.57
N ASN A 80 12.08 23.14 -15.18
CA ASN A 80 13.06 22.26 -14.51
C ASN A 80 12.44 21.10 -13.69
N ARG A 81 11.19 20.72 -13.96
CA ARG A 81 10.55 19.57 -13.34
C ARG A 81 10.37 18.46 -14.36
N ILE A 82 10.59 17.21 -13.92
CA ILE A 82 10.32 16.04 -14.76
C ILE A 82 8.81 15.87 -14.93
N GLN A 83 8.37 15.76 -16.18
CA GLN A 83 6.98 15.48 -16.52
C GLN A 83 6.89 14.43 -17.64
N ALA A 84 6.10 13.38 -17.41
CA ALA A 84 5.86 12.36 -18.43
C ALA A 84 4.90 12.91 -19.52
N PHE A 85 5.19 12.60 -20.79
CA PHE A 85 4.29 12.91 -21.91
C PHE A 85 3.68 11.67 -22.57
N ALA A 86 4.14 10.48 -22.19
CA ALA A 86 3.57 9.21 -22.64
C ALA A 86 3.71 8.15 -21.52
N PRO A 87 2.91 7.06 -21.58
CA PRO A 87 3.07 5.95 -20.65
C PRO A 87 4.49 5.35 -20.70
N PRO A 88 4.96 4.77 -19.60
CA PRO A 88 6.19 4.00 -19.63
C PRO A 88 6.06 2.82 -20.58
N PHE A 89 7.18 2.35 -21.09
CA PHE A 89 7.24 1.19 -21.99
C PHE A 89 8.46 0.34 -21.68
N ILE A 90 8.36 -0.94 -21.98
CA ILE A 90 9.52 -1.83 -22.00
C ILE A 90 10.03 -1.99 -23.44
N LEU A 91 11.35 -1.94 -23.58
CA LEU A 91 12.02 -2.29 -24.82
C LEU A 91 12.36 -3.79 -24.75
N ASN A 92 11.58 -4.62 -25.45
CA ASN A 92 11.71 -6.06 -25.36
C ASN A 92 12.97 -6.60 -26.04
N ASN A 93 13.22 -7.92 -25.92
CA ASN A 93 14.40 -8.59 -26.50
C ASN A 93 14.54 -8.41 -28.01
N ASN A 94 13.45 -8.14 -28.73
CA ASN A 94 13.47 -7.91 -30.18
C ASN A 94 13.67 -6.41 -30.54
N GLY A 95 13.85 -5.54 -29.54
CA GLY A 95 13.97 -4.11 -29.74
C GLY A 95 12.64 -3.41 -30.05
N GLN A 96 11.52 -4.03 -29.74
CA GLN A 96 10.18 -3.47 -29.98
C GLN A 96 9.67 -2.79 -28.71
N ILE A 97 8.98 -1.66 -28.89
CA ILE A 97 8.29 -0.93 -27.84
C ILE A 97 7.03 -1.67 -27.42
N THR A 98 6.93 -2.02 -26.15
CA THR A 98 5.70 -2.53 -25.53
C THR A 98 5.25 -1.55 -24.45
N PRO A 99 4.26 -0.67 -24.72
CA PRO A 99 3.82 0.31 -23.76
C PRO A 99 3.02 -0.34 -22.63
N PHE A 100 3.17 0.17 -21.43
CA PHE A 100 2.27 -0.13 -20.32
C PHE A 100 0.96 0.62 -20.54
N ARG A 101 -0.12 -0.11 -20.72
CA ARG A 101 -1.45 0.46 -20.90
C ARG A 101 -2.18 0.44 -19.55
N THR A 102 -2.67 1.59 -19.13
CA THR A 102 -3.54 1.66 -17.97
C THR A 102 -4.94 1.17 -18.37
N ASP A 103 -5.42 0.14 -17.73
CA ASP A 103 -6.82 -0.24 -17.81
C ASP A 103 -7.61 0.58 -16.79
N LYS A 104 -8.33 1.59 -17.27
CA LYS A 104 -9.15 2.46 -16.43
C LYS A 104 -10.51 1.83 -16.05
N THR A 105 -10.83 0.67 -16.58
CA THR A 105 -12.09 -0.03 -16.28
C THR A 105 -11.98 -0.95 -15.06
N HIS A 106 -10.74 -1.31 -14.67
CA HIS A 106 -10.43 -2.19 -13.54
C HIS A 106 -9.48 -1.49 -12.56
N LEU A 107 -9.96 -0.41 -11.95
CA LEU A 107 -9.20 0.28 -10.91
C LEU A 107 -9.26 -0.53 -9.61
N LYS A 108 -8.10 -0.65 -8.94
CA LYS A 108 -7.98 -1.29 -7.63
C LYS A 108 -7.44 -0.27 -6.63
N ALA A 109 -7.95 -0.31 -5.42
CA ALA A 109 -7.34 0.45 -4.33
C ALA A 109 -5.94 -0.11 -4.03
N LEU A 110 -4.99 0.77 -3.80
CA LEU A 110 -3.62 0.42 -3.44
C LEU A 110 -3.31 0.91 -2.03
N HIS A 111 -2.52 0.14 -1.30
CA HIS A 111 -2.00 0.50 0.00
C HIS A 111 -0.54 0.10 0.11
N ILE A 112 0.28 0.99 0.68
CA ILE A 112 1.68 0.70 1.02
C ILE A 112 1.78 0.60 2.53
N ARG A 113 2.29 -0.50 3.03
CA ARG A 113 2.51 -0.76 4.45
C ARG A 113 3.99 -0.92 4.74
N ARG A 114 4.49 -0.19 5.74
CA ARG A 114 5.84 -0.44 6.25
C ARG A 114 5.86 -1.72 7.08
N LEU A 115 6.82 -2.60 6.80
CA LEU A 115 6.96 -3.89 7.48
C LEU A 115 7.79 -3.81 8.75
N GLN A 116 8.62 -2.79 8.90
CA GLN A 116 9.48 -2.62 10.06
C GLN A 116 8.99 -1.52 10.99
N PRO A 117 9.28 -1.61 12.29
CA PRO A 117 9.13 -0.48 13.20
C PRO A 117 9.96 0.71 12.71
N TYR A 118 9.42 1.91 12.88
CA TYR A 118 10.11 3.14 12.46
C TYR A 118 11.40 3.35 13.25
N SER A 119 11.35 3.17 14.58
CA SER A 119 12.50 3.28 15.47
C SER A 119 12.39 2.30 16.63
N ALA A 120 12.31 2.78 17.86
CA ALA A 120 12.07 1.97 19.03
C ALA A 120 10.67 1.32 19.00
N GLU A 121 10.42 0.36 19.89
CA GLU A 121 9.15 -0.37 20.00
C GLU A 121 7.91 0.55 20.07
N THR A 122 8.06 1.78 20.57
CA THR A 122 6.97 2.75 20.72
C THR A 122 6.54 3.42 19.44
N ASP A 123 7.36 3.42 18.39
CA ASP A 123 7.04 4.08 17.11
C ASP A 123 6.36 3.13 16.12
N TYR A 124 6.26 1.86 16.48
CA TYR A 124 5.56 0.89 15.69
C TYR A 124 4.05 0.96 15.96
N MET A 125 3.25 1.24 14.95
CA MET A 125 1.80 1.47 15.13
C MET A 125 1.06 0.30 15.79
N GLY A 126 1.46 -0.94 15.50
CA GLY A 126 0.91 -2.12 16.15
C GLY A 126 1.23 -2.22 17.65
N TYR A 127 2.26 -1.52 18.15
CA TYR A 127 2.65 -1.55 19.55
C TYR A 127 1.48 -1.18 20.48
N TYR A 128 0.70 -0.18 20.11
CA TYR A 128 -0.44 0.28 20.91
C TYR A 128 -1.61 -0.70 20.98
N LEU A 129 -1.60 -1.74 20.12
CA LEU A 129 -2.56 -2.85 20.16
C LEU A 129 -2.06 -4.04 20.98
N LYS A 130 -0.78 -4.08 21.35
CA LYS A 130 -0.29 -5.12 22.26
C LYS A 130 -1.05 -5.10 23.58
N ASN A 131 -1.55 -6.27 23.99
CA ASN A 131 -2.42 -6.48 25.14
C ASN A 131 -3.79 -5.76 25.05
N ALA A 132 -4.19 -5.26 23.89
CA ALA A 132 -5.56 -4.82 23.69
C ALA A 132 -6.51 -6.01 23.85
N ARG A 133 -7.67 -5.74 24.46
CA ARG A 133 -8.70 -6.77 24.71
C ARG A 133 -9.88 -6.53 23.80
N ILE A 134 -10.37 -7.62 23.22
CA ILE A 134 -11.70 -7.69 22.64
C ILE A 134 -12.62 -8.23 23.74
N GLU A 135 -13.66 -7.50 24.06
CA GLU A 135 -14.57 -7.81 25.15
C GLU A 135 -16.03 -7.74 24.67
N CYS A 136 -16.88 -8.54 25.27
CA CYS A 136 -18.32 -8.48 25.02
C CYS A 136 -19.11 -8.51 26.31
N ALA A 137 -20.31 -7.93 26.31
CA ALA A 137 -21.15 -7.81 27.50
C ALA A 137 -22.65 -7.76 27.15
N ASP A 138 -23.49 -7.99 28.17
CA ASP A 138 -24.92 -7.78 28.08
C ASP A 138 -25.33 -6.36 28.47
N ASP A 139 -24.42 -5.59 29.09
CA ASP A 139 -24.64 -4.20 29.51
C ASP A 139 -23.65 -3.24 28.84
N SER A 140 -24.12 -2.02 28.55
CA SER A 140 -23.32 -0.99 27.87
C SER A 140 -22.16 -0.41 28.71
N ALA A 141 -22.16 -0.64 30.02
CA ALA A 141 -21.09 -0.21 30.93
C ALA A 141 -19.97 -1.24 31.02
N PHE A 142 -20.18 -2.44 30.47
CA PHE A 142 -19.21 -3.55 30.51
C PHE A 142 -18.81 -3.95 31.95
N LEU A 143 -19.75 -3.89 32.89
CA LEU A 143 -19.49 -4.21 34.29
C LEU A 143 -19.12 -5.69 34.49
N HIS A 144 -19.68 -6.55 33.69
CA HIS A 144 -19.44 -8.00 33.70
C HIS A 144 -19.06 -8.46 32.28
N ALA A 145 -17.98 -7.87 31.72
CA ALA A 145 -17.53 -8.19 30.40
C ALA A 145 -16.79 -9.53 30.35
N ASP A 146 -17.10 -10.33 29.34
CA ASP A 146 -16.29 -11.47 28.96
C ASP A 146 -15.14 -10.99 28.08
N THR A 147 -13.89 -11.36 28.41
CA THR A 147 -12.75 -11.16 27.51
C THR A 147 -12.76 -12.29 26.48
N VAL A 148 -13.01 -11.91 25.23
CA VAL A 148 -13.07 -12.84 24.09
C VAL A 148 -11.68 -13.19 23.61
N PHE A 149 -10.80 -12.16 23.52
CA PHE A 149 -9.45 -12.31 23.04
C PHE A 149 -8.54 -11.20 23.58
N THR A 150 -7.27 -11.51 23.76
CA THR A 150 -6.23 -10.54 24.08
C THR A 150 -5.16 -10.58 22.96
N ILE A 151 -4.88 -9.46 22.35
CA ILE A 151 -3.83 -9.32 21.34
C ILE A 151 -2.49 -9.34 22.05
N GLN A 152 -1.86 -10.52 22.19
CA GLN A 152 -0.67 -10.70 23.01
C GLN A 152 0.58 -10.05 22.42
N GLU A 153 0.73 -10.11 21.10
CA GLU A 153 1.85 -9.53 20.36
C GLU A 153 1.44 -8.28 19.60
N SER A 154 2.38 -7.41 19.34
CA SER A 154 2.12 -6.26 18.45
C SER A 154 1.76 -6.75 17.06
N PRO A 155 0.59 -6.38 16.50
CA PRO A 155 0.22 -6.80 15.16
C PRO A 155 1.23 -6.30 14.15
N TYR A 156 1.86 -7.22 13.45
CA TYR A 156 2.85 -6.92 12.42
C TYR A 156 2.26 -7.07 11.01
N TYR A 157 1.23 -7.90 10.91
CA TYR A 157 0.58 -8.18 9.63
C TYR A 157 -0.36 -7.04 9.21
N TYR A 158 -0.59 -6.97 7.92
CA TYR A 158 -1.50 -6.01 7.33
C TYR A 158 -2.92 -6.13 7.90
N GLN A 159 -3.41 -7.35 8.03
CA GLN A 159 -4.72 -7.67 8.56
C GLN A 159 -4.62 -8.89 9.46
N ASP A 160 -5.26 -8.80 10.62
CA ASP A 160 -5.38 -9.91 11.53
C ASP A 160 -6.84 -10.35 11.68
N THR A 161 -7.02 -11.65 11.90
CA THR A 161 -8.33 -12.28 12.07
C THR A 161 -8.37 -13.03 13.38
N ILE A 162 -9.33 -12.67 14.23
CA ILE A 162 -9.59 -13.35 15.50
C ILE A 162 -10.83 -14.23 15.32
N ARG A 163 -10.70 -15.51 15.67
CA ARG A 163 -11.81 -16.44 15.79
C ARG A 163 -11.97 -16.80 17.26
N PRO A 164 -13.07 -16.37 17.91
CA PRO A 164 -13.32 -16.70 19.32
C PRO A 164 -13.28 -18.22 19.56
N ASP A 165 -12.60 -18.64 20.62
CA ASP A 165 -12.50 -20.05 21.02
C ASP A 165 -13.79 -20.60 21.65
N LYS A 166 -14.69 -19.70 22.04
CA LYS A 166 -15.98 -19.97 22.62
C LYS A 166 -17.09 -19.24 21.91
N HIS A 167 -18.29 -19.76 22.05
CA HIS A 167 -19.47 -19.12 21.50
C HIS A 167 -19.99 -18.06 22.47
N TYR A 168 -19.83 -16.81 22.07
CA TYR A 168 -20.38 -15.67 22.81
C TYR A 168 -21.60 -15.13 22.06
N LYS A 169 -22.69 -14.92 22.80
CA LYS A 169 -23.93 -14.31 22.29
C LYS A 169 -24.24 -13.09 23.14
N LYS A 170 -23.74 -11.91 22.74
CA LYS A 170 -23.80 -10.67 23.50
C LYS A 170 -24.21 -9.50 22.63
N ARG A 171 -24.82 -8.47 23.23
CA ARG A 171 -25.27 -7.27 22.54
C ARG A 171 -24.15 -6.26 22.31
N TYR A 172 -23.26 -6.10 23.29
CA TYR A 172 -22.21 -5.06 23.28
C TYR A 172 -20.84 -5.69 23.08
N TRP A 173 -20.08 -5.13 22.16
CA TRP A 173 -18.73 -5.58 21.83
C TRP A 173 -17.79 -4.39 21.76
N ARG A 174 -16.57 -4.50 22.28
CA ARG A 174 -15.58 -3.44 22.25
C ARG A 174 -14.15 -3.95 22.09
N ILE A 175 -13.28 -3.03 21.65
CA ILE A 175 -11.83 -3.14 21.75
C ILE A 175 -11.33 -2.13 22.80
N SER A 176 -10.47 -2.59 23.71
CA SER A 176 -9.88 -1.79 24.79
C SER A 176 -8.37 -1.89 24.73
N PRO A 177 -7.67 -0.87 24.15
CA PRO A 177 -6.21 -0.82 24.17
C PRO A 177 -5.64 -0.72 25.59
N GLN A 178 -4.55 -1.45 25.88
CA GLN A 178 -3.92 -1.43 27.20
C GLN A 178 -3.48 -0.03 27.63
N PHE A 179 -2.92 0.73 26.69
CA PHE A 179 -2.40 2.09 26.96
C PHE A 179 -3.49 3.18 26.85
N GLY A 180 -4.74 2.80 26.66
CA GLY A 180 -5.86 3.71 26.49
C GLY A 180 -5.84 4.52 25.20
N ILE A 181 -4.95 4.19 24.26
CA ILE A 181 -4.87 4.79 22.91
C ILE A 181 -4.39 3.74 21.92
N SER A 182 -4.97 3.77 20.72
CA SER A 182 -4.52 3.03 19.54
C SER A 182 -5.09 3.67 18.29
N ASN A 183 -4.61 3.27 17.12
CA ASN A 183 -5.18 3.64 15.84
C ASN A 183 -5.51 2.36 15.05
N LEU A 184 -6.74 2.28 14.57
CA LEU A 184 -7.18 1.23 13.67
C LEU A 184 -7.60 1.83 12.32
N ALA A 185 -7.26 1.15 11.25
CA ALA A 185 -7.81 1.42 9.93
C ALA A 185 -9.13 0.68 9.75
N GLU A 186 -9.23 -0.59 10.17
CA GLU A 186 -10.46 -1.38 10.02
C GLU A 186 -10.79 -2.17 11.30
N LEU A 187 -12.09 -2.37 11.54
CA LEU A 187 -12.61 -3.26 12.59
C LEU A 187 -13.99 -3.80 12.17
N HIS A 188 -14.02 -5.07 11.77
CA HIS A 188 -15.23 -5.75 11.31
C HIS A 188 -15.59 -6.93 12.20
N PHE A 189 -16.88 -7.17 12.36
CA PHE A 189 -17.43 -8.31 13.07
C PHE A 189 -18.29 -9.11 12.10
N TYR A 190 -18.12 -10.43 12.08
CA TYR A 190 -18.85 -11.34 11.19
C TYR A 190 -19.56 -12.44 11.98
N ASP A 191 -20.69 -12.85 11.49
CA ASP A 191 -21.39 -14.02 12.01
C ASP A 191 -20.87 -15.34 11.41
N SER A 192 -21.49 -16.46 11.76
CA SER A 192 -21.09 -17.79 11.30
C SER A 192 -21.38 -18.05 9.81
N SER A 193 -22.18 -17.20 9.15
CA SER A 193 -22.42 -17.26 7.71
C SER A 193 -21.41 -16.42 6.92
N GLY A 194 -20.57 -15.66 7.61
CA GLY A 194 -19.64 -14.70 7.01
C GLY A 194 -20.29 -13.35 6.68
N GLU A 195 -21.51 -13.11 7.18
CA GLU A 195 -22.18 -11.82 6.99
C GLU A 195 -21.65 -10.77 8.00
N ALA A 196 -21.40 -9.56 7.51
CA ALA A 196 -20.92 -8.47 8.35
C ALA A 196 -22.02 -7.99 9.32
N LEU A 197 -21.67 -7.90 10.60
CA LEU A 197 -22.54 -7.39 11.65
C LEU A 197 -22.36 -5.89 11.79
N HIS A 198 -23.46 -5.14 11.74
CA HIS A 198 -23.48 -3.69 11.86
C HIS A 198 -24.12 -3.25 13.16
N GLY A 199 -23.40 -2.45 13.93
CA GLY A 199 -23.84 -1.90 15.21
C GLY A 199 -23.81 -0.38 15.26
N VAL A 200 -24.48 0.17 16.26
CA VAL A 200 -24.36 1.59 16.59
C VAL A 200 -23.05 1.80 17.34
N PRO A 201 -22.18 2.75 16.91
CA PRO A 201 -20.89 2.98 17.56
C PRO A 201 -21.10 3.50 18.99
N ILE A 202 -20.33 2.93 19.93
CA ILE A 202 -20.31 3.31 21.35
C ILE A 202 -18.86 3.50 21.83
N GLY A 203 -18.69 4.36 22.82
CA GLY A 203 -17.37 4.64 23.39
C GLY A 203 -17.23 6.09 23.82
N PRO A 204 -16.11 6.47 24.45
CA PRO A 204 -15.84 7.85 24.85
C PRO A 204 -15.77 8.82 23.65
N ASP A 205 -15.36 8.32 22.49
CA ASP A 205 -15.28 9.07 21.25
C ASP A 205 -15.72 8.18 20.08
N THR A 206 -16.84 8.55 19.46
CA THR A 206 -17.39 7.85 18.29
C THR A 206 -17.24 8.63 16.98
N THR A 207 -16.48 9.73 16.98
CA THR A 207 -16.17 10.45 15.74
C THR A 207 -15.35 9.58 14.79
N PHE A 208 -15.53 9.78 13.49
CA PHE A 208 -14.83 9.01 12.44
C PHE A 208 -14.97 7.49 12.52
N TYR A 209 -16.03 6.97 13.17
CA TYR A 209 -16.22 5.50 13.29
C TYR A 209 -16.38 4.80 11.94
N ARG A 210 -16.83 5.52 10.91
CA ARG A 210 -17.00 4.97 9.55
C ARG A 210 -15.69 4.55 8.92
N ASN A 211 -14.59 5.17 9.33
CA ASN A 211 -13.25 4.80 8.90
C ASN A 211 -12.85 3.38 9.34
N LEU A 212 -13.59 2.76 10.24
CA LEU A 212 -13.37 1.37 10.66
C LEU A 212 -14.07 0.33 9.78
N THR A 213 -14.87 0.76 8.81
CA THR A 213 -15.70 -0.12 7.99
C THR A 213 -15.84 0.37 6.54
N ASP A 214 -14.98 1.29 6.11
CA ASP A 214 -15.02 1.88 4.76
C ASP A 214 -14.16 1.11 3.74
N HIS A 215 -13.43 0.09 4.19
CA HIS A 215 -12.47 -0.67 3.39
C HIS A 215 -11.35 0.18 2.79
N ASP A 216 -11.07 1.33 3.41
CA ASP A 216 -9.94 2.19 3.06
C ASP A 216 -8.83 2.10 4.13
N PRO A 217 -7.78 1.31 3.90
CA PRO A 217 -6.71 1.16 4.87
C PRO A 217 -5.89 2.44 5.10
N ALA A 218 -6.07 3.47 4.27
CA ALA A 218 -5.46 4.78 4.47
C ALA A 218 -6.26 5.66 5.42
N SER A 219 -7.52 5.35 5.64
CA SER A 219 -8.33 6.00 6.66
C SER A 219 -8.06 5.39 8.04
N ASN A 220 -8.34 6.11 9.10
CA ASN A 220 -8.18 5.57 10.45
C ASN A 220 -9.12 6.20 11.47
N LYS A 221 -9.25 5.50 12.61
CA LYS A 221 -9.85 6.03 13.81
C LYS A 221 -8.90 5.86 15.00
N ALA A 222 -8.60 6.98 15.66
CA ALA A 222 -7.95 6.96 16.97
C ALA A 222 -8.93 6.40 18.04
N ILE A 223 -8.55 5.31 18.66
CA ILE A 223 -9.28 4.70 19.78
C ILE A 223 -8.75 5.32 21.07
N ARG A 224 -9.63 6.00 21.80
CA ARG A 224 -9.32 6.59 23.13
C ARG A 224 -10.05 5.82 24.22
N LYS A 225 -9.32 5.21 25.14
CA LYS A 225 -9.77 4.30 26.19
C LYS A 225 -10.37 3.00 25.62
N TRP A 226 -11.43 3.07 24.88
CA TRP A 226 -12.08 1.93 24.22
C TRP A 226 -13.02 2.42 23.11
N PHE A 227 -13.35 1.52 22.19
CA PHE A 227 -14.35 1.73 21.15
C PHE A 227 -15.12 0.43 20.89
N GLY A 228 -16.40 0.52 20.57
CA GLY A 228 -17.20 -0.65 20.30
C GLY A 228 -18.52 -0.37 19.60
N TYR A 229 -19.35 -1.41 19.57
CA TYR A 229 -20.67 -1.38 18.94
C TYR A 229 -21.75 -1.92 19.87
N ASP A 230 -22.91 -1.27 19.83
CA ASP A 230 -24.19 -1.79 20.28
C ASP A 230 -24.92 -2.39 19.08
N PHE A 231 -25.08 -3.69 19.01
CA PHE A 231 -25.79 -4.36 17.93
C PHE A 231 -27.31 -4.36 18.10
N GLY A 232 -27.84 -3.69 19.14
CA GLY A 232 -29.29 -3.58 19.41
C GLY A 232 -29.91 -4.86 19.98
N HIS A 233 -29.31 -6.03 19.76
CA HIS A 233 -29.70 -7.33 20.25
C HIS A 233 -28.48 -8.23 20.44
N PRO A 234 -28.54 -9.31 21.19
CA PRO A 234 -27.44 -10.25 21.32
C PRO A 234 -27.09 -10.91 19.99
N VAL A 235 -25.86 -10.72 19.54
CA VAL A 235 -25.29 -11.31 18.31
C VAL A 235 -24.23 -12.36 18.65
N SER A 236 -24.09 -13.34 17.78
CA SER A 236 -23.01 -14.34 17.85
C SER A 236 -21.93 -13.96 16.85
N VAL A 237 -20.78 -13.52 17.35
CA VAL A 237 -19.63 -13.20 16.53
C VAL A 237 -18.76 -14.42 16.36
N SER A 238 -18.50 -14.83 15.13
CA SER A 238 -17.63 -15.95 14.77
C SER A 238 -16.26 -15.53 14.29
N GLU A 239 -16.16 -14.30 13.77
CA GLU A 239 -14.91 -13.75 13.27
C GLU A 239 -14.83 -12.24 13.50
N ILE A 240 -13.66 -11.78 13.91
CA ILE A 240 -13.34 -10.35 14.06
C ILE A 240 -12.09 -10.06 13.23
N VAL A 241 -12.24 -9.19 12.27
CA VAL A 241 -11.15 -8.75 11.41
C VAL A 241 -10.76 -7.34 11.81
N TYR A 242 -9.48 -7.12 12.04
CA TYR A 242 -8.99 -5.78 12.32
C TYR A 242 -7.72 -5.47 11.54
N LEU A 243 -7.54 -4.21 11.26
CA LEU A 243 -6.38 -3.66 10.58
C LEU A 243 -5.82 -2.53 11.43
N ASN A 244 -4.62 -2.69 11.96
CA ASN A 244 -3.94 -1.58 12.61
C ASN A 244 -3.55 -0.54 11.57
N PHE A 245 -3.76 0.73 11.90
CA PHE A 245 -3.29 1.82 11.06
C PHE A 245 -1.76 1.85 11.08
N ASN A 246 -1.15 1.68 9.93
CA ASN A 246 0.29 1.57 9.76
C ASN A 246 0.82 2.60 8.74
N ASP A 247 0.21 3.79 8.75
CA ASP A 247 0.74 4.91 7.99
C ASP A 247 1.91 5.52 8.78
N GLY A 248 3.10 5.23 8.31
CA GLY A 248 4.32 5.76 8.89
C GLY A 248 4.65 7.17 8.42
N GLU A 249 3.67 7.94 7.93
CA GLU A 249 3.80 9.32 7.48
C GLU A 249 4.71 9.51 6.25
N ASN A 250 5.77 8.71 6.07
CA ASN A 250 6.72 8.87 4.98
C ASN A 250 7.33 7.53 4.56
N ILE A 251 7.67 7.44 3.29
CA ILE A 251 8.52 6.37 2.78
C ILE A 251 9.97 6.72 3.16
N CYS A 252 10.60 5.85 3.95
CA CYS A 252 11.96 6.03 4.46
C CYS A 252 12.93 5.10 3.73
N VAL A 253 14.07 5.64 3.31
CA VAL A 253 15.14 4.84 2.69
C VAL A 253 15.67 3.79 3.68
N GLY A 254 15.83 2.56 3.22
CA GLY A 254 16.32 1.44 4.01
C GLY A 254 15.25 0.72 4.83
N HIS A 255 13.99 1.09 4.71
CA HIS A 255 12.87 0.36 5.28
C HIS A 255 12.22 -0.54 4.23
N GLU A 256 11.65 -1.65 4.68
CA GLU A 256 10.89 -2.57 3.85
C GLU A 256 9.41 -2.18 3.82
N TYR A 257 8.83 -2.24 2.64
CA TYR A 257 7.43 -1.91 2.40
C TYR A 257 6.75 -3.03 1.64
N GLU A 258 5.51 -3.27 1.95
CA GLU A 258 4.63 -4.15 1.20
C GLU A 258 3.62 -3.29 0.42
N LEU A 259 3.56 -3.48 -0.89
CA LEU A 259 2.51 -2.92 -1.73
C LEU A 259 1.37 -3.94 -1.81
N CYS A 260 0.20 -3.52 -1.42
CA CYS A 260 -1.02 -4.31 -1.49
C CYS A 260 -2.03 -3.68 -2.45
N TYR A 261 -2.91 -4.51 -3.03
CA TYR A 261 -4.07 -4.07 -3.79
C TYR A 261 -5.33 -4.81 -3.32
N PHE A 262 -6.46 -4.13 -3.36
CA PHE A 262 -7.74 -4.73 -2.98
C PHE A 262 -8.37 -5.43 -4.17
N ASP A 263 -8.71 -6.71 -4.01
CA ASP A 263 -9.32 -7.54 -5.06
C ASP A 263 -10.20 -8.62 -4.45
N GLU A 264 -11.37 -8.86 -5.07
CA GLU A 264 -12.33 -9.87 -4.62
C GLU A 264 -12.65 -9.82 -3.12
N GLY A 265 -12.77 -8.61 -2.56
CA GLY A 265 -13.13 -8.40 -1.16
C GLY A 265 -12.00 -8.58 -0.15
N GLN A 266 -10.75 -8.71 -0.61
CA GLN A 266 -9.58 -8.86 0.26
C GLN A 266 -8.34 -8.16 -0.28
N TRP A 267 -7.40 -7.86 0.61
CA TRP A 267 -6.11 -7.30 0.24
C TRP A 267 -5.15 -8.40 -0.23
N GLN A 268 -4.52 -8.16 -1.37
CA GLN A 268 -3.53 -9.04 -2.00
C GLN A 268 -2.18 -8.35 -2.02
N THR A 269 -1.10 -9.08 -1.72
CA THR A 269 0.26 -8.55 -1.85
C THR A 269 0.66 -8.49 -3.32
N ALA A 270 1.04 -7.30 -3.78
CA ALA A 270 1.62 -7.09 -5.11
C ALA A 270 3.14 -7.26 -5.09
N GLY A 271 3.80 -6.93 -3.99
CA GLY A 271 5.24 -7.09 -3.82
C GLY A 271 5.74 -6.53 -2.50
N VAL A 272 6.96 -6.88 -2.16
CA VAL A 272 7.71 -6.41 -0.99
C VAL A 272 9.06 -5.88 -1.48
N THR A 273 9.47 -4.74 -0.95
CA THR A 273 10.76 -4.11 -1.31
C THR A 273 11.48 -3.55 -0.09
#